data_6eea9a4015f88f0c7c1896c204b0f513
#
_entry.id   6eea9a4015f88f0c7c1896c204b0f513
#
_cell.length_a   1.000
_cell.length_b   1.000
_cell.length_c   1.000
_cell.angle_alpha   90.00
_cell.angle_beta   90.00
_cell.angle_gamma   90.00
#
_symmetry.space_group_name_H-M   'P 1'
#
loop_
_entity.id
_entity.type
_entity.pdbx_description
1 polymer ?
#
loop_
_entity_poly.entity_id
_entity_poly.type
_entity_poly.pdbx_seq_one_letter_code
_entity_poly.pdbx_strand_id
1 'polypeptide(L)'
;MVDVIDSADARAETSDEAKPRRPVVPSWIITVGSLVVLLGAWEIFGRDINPVFGSYPSAIAEAFWQLARSGKLGTALLDSLRPFFLGYGLAILIGVPVGLIIGRFRTVEAAIGIYITAGYAMPLVALVPLLVLWLGLGFAVKVAVVFLMSVFPICINTWLGVTAVPKTLIEVGKSFVAPNSVILRRIILPATLPYIMAGIRLAVGRAVVAMVIAEFFTSISGLGAIIITSANNFDTATMFVPIVVLMVMAIGLNYLIGAIERWVAPWQAEIAGRDE
;
A
#
# COMPACT_ATOMS: atom_id res chain seq x y z
N MET A 1 49.96 -16.41 47.98
CA MET A 1 49.58 -15.34 47.03
C MET A 1 48.61 -15.86 45.97
N VAL A 2 47.58 -16.65 46.42
CA VAL A 2 46.59 -17.29 45.53
C VAL A 2 45.15 -17.10 46.06
N ASP A 3 44.92 -16.51 47.23
CA ASP A 3 43.60 -16.47 47.88
C ASP A 3 42.88 -15.11 47.86
N VAL A 4 43.20 -14.19 46.90
CA VAL A 4 42.56 -12.85 46.84
C VAL A 4 41.71 -12.65 45.57
N ILE A 5 41.72 -13.58 44.64
CA ILE A 5 40.98 -13.44 43.34
C ILE A 5 39.57 -14.03 43.40
N ASP A 6 39.25 -14.88 44.36
CA ASP A 6 37.97 -15.64 44.41
C ASP A 6 36.82 -14.91 45.16
N SER A 7 37.07 -13.71 45.71
CA SER A 7 36.04 -12.96 46.44
C SER A 7 35.41 -11.79 45.69
N ALA A 8 35.86 -11.50 44.44
CA ALA A 8 35.32 -10.42 43.60
C ALA A 8 34.20 -10.88 42.67
N ASP A 9 34.20 -12.15 42.22
CA ASP A 9 33.20 -12.69 41.30
C ASP A 9 31.86 -13.12 41.98
N ALA A 10 31.88 -13.29 43.31
CA ALA A 10 30.68 -13.70 44.06
C ALA A 10 29.73 -12.54 44.41
N ARG A 11 30.03 -11.29 44.04
CA ARG A 11 29.18 -10.11 44.30
C ARG A 11 28.50 -9.52 43.10
N ALA A 12 28.70 -10.10 41.91
CA ALA A 12 28.11 -9.62 40.66
C ALA A 12 26.78 -10.31 40.28
N GLU A 13 26.33 -11.34 41.05
CA GLU A 13 25.16 -12.16 40.66
C GLU A 13 23.85 -11.88 41.41
N THR A 14 23.75 -10.80 42.16
CA THR A 14 22.49 -10.49 42.88
C THR A 14 22.03 -9.07 42.70
N SER A 15 21.67 -8.66 41.52
CA SER A 15 20.73 -7.53 41.33
C SER A 15 20.05 -7.58 39.98
N ASP A 16 19.46 -8.73 39.64
CA ASP A 16 18.34 -8.74 38.69
C ASP A 16 17.06 -8.35 39.47
N GLU A 17 17.04 -7.08 39.92
CA GLU A 17 15.82 -6.46 40.39
C GLU A 17 14.83 -6.48 39.21
N ALA A 18 13.91 -7.45 39.23
CA ALA A 18 12.79 -7.55 38.30
C ALA A 18 12.09 -6.18 38.23
N LYS A 19 12.41 -5.39 37.19
CA LYS A 19 11.71 -4.14 36.90
C LYS A 19 10.22 -4.43 36.97
N PRO A 20 9.43 -3.70 37.77
CA PRO A 20 8.01 -3.92 37.87
C PRO A 20 7.43 -3.85 36.44
N ARG A 21 6.86 -4.97 35.97
CA ARG A 21 6.15 -5.03 34.67
C ARG A 21 4.99 -4.05 34.80
N ARG A 22 5.13 -2.86 34.21
CA ARG A 22 4.05 -1.90 34.08
C ARG A 22 2.90 -2.64 33.39
N PRO A 23 1.66 -2.55 33.89
CA PRO A 23 0.54 -3.17 33.21
C PRO A 23 0.47 -2.63 31.79
N VAL A 24 0.79 -3.46 30.80
CA VAL A 24 0.75 -3.07 29.40
C VAL A 24 -0.73 -3.01 29.03
N VAL A 25 -1.27 -1.78 28.99
CA VAL A 25 -2.63 -1.56 28.49
C VAL A 25 -2.69 -2.18 27.08
N PRO A 26 -3.64 -3.08 26.80
CA PRO A 26 -3.73 -3.70 25.49
C PRO A 26 -3.74 -2.64 24.38
N SER A 27 -2.92 -2.82 23.34
CA SER A 27 -2.73 -1.83 22.27
C SER A 27 -4.04 -1.39 21.60
N TRP A 28 -5.03 -2.29 21.51
CA TRP A 28 -6.33 -1.96 20.95
C TRP A 28 -7.11 -0.92 21.79
N ILE A 29 -6.96 -0.92 23.13
CA ILE A 29 -7.60 0.08 24.01
C ILE A 29 -7.00 1.47 23.74
N ILE A 30 -5.68 1.53 23.60
CA ILE A 30 -4.98 2.79 23.28
C ILE A 30 -5.43 3.30 21.91
N THR A 31 -5.51 2.40 20.92
CA THR A 31 -5.96 2.75 19.56
C THR A 31 -7.39 3.23 19.52
N VAL A 32 -8.31 2.52 20.18
CA VAL A 32 -9.72 2.95 20.25
C VAL A 32 -9.86 4.24 21.03
N GLY A 33 -9.16 4.37 22.17
CA GLY A 33 -9.16 5.60 22.97
C GLY A 33 -8.66 6.81 22.20
N SER A 34 -7.55 6.67 21.46
CA SER A 34 -7.02 7.75 20.61
C SER A 34 -7.98 8.13 19.48
N LEU A 35 -8.64 7.15 18.86
CA LEU A 35 -9.63 7.39 17.81
C LEU A 35 -10.86 8.15 18.36
N VAL A 36 -11.37 7.75 19.53
CA VAL A 36 -12.50 8.42 20.18
C VAL A 36 -12.15 9.87 20.54
N VAL A 37 -10.94 10.09 21.09
CA VAL A 37 -10.46 11.45 21.42
C VAL A 37 -10.33 12.30 20.15
N LEU A 38 -9.75 11.73 19.08
CA LEU A 38 -9.58 12.44 17.81
C LEU A 38 -10.94 12.83 17.19
N LEU A 39 -11.86 11.86 17.08
CA LEU A 39 -13.19 12.10 16.52
C LEU A 39 -14.02 13.04 17.40
N GLY A 40 -13.92 12.91 18.73
CA GLY A 40 -14.60 13.82 19.66
C GLY A 40 -14.08 15.24 19.59
N ALA A 41 -12.77 15.42 19.51
CA ALA A 41 -12.16 16.72 19.30
C ALA A 41 -12.59 17.33 17.95
N TRP A 42 -12.56 16.52 16.87
CA TRP A 42 -13.02 16.99 15.56
C TRP A 42 -14.51 17.35 15.55
N GLU A 43 -15.36 16.59 16.24
CA GLU A 43 -16.78 16.90 16.39
C GLU A 43 -17.00 18.25 17.11
N ILE A 44 -16.29 18.49 18.23
CA ILE A 44 -16.45 19.71 19.03
C ILE A 44 -15.93 20.93 18.27
N PHE A 45 -14.67 20.91 17.83
CA PHE A 45 -14.06 22.03 17.13
C PHE A 45 -14.62 22.24 15.71
N GLY A 46 -15.04 21.16 15.05
CA GLY A 46 -15.62 21.22 13.70
C GLY A 46 -16.97 21.91 13.65
N ARG A 47 -17.75 21.87 14.73
CA ARG A 47 -19.05 22.59 14.82
C ARG A 47 -18.92 24.09 14.87
N ASP A 48 -17.79 24.61 15.35
CA ASP A 48 -17.50 26.03 15.41
C ASP A 48 -17.00 26.59 14.06
N ILE A 49 -16.63 25.70 13.11
CA ILE A 49 -16.17 26.09 11.78
C ILE A 49 -17.38 26.35 10.88
N ASN A 50 -17.30 27.43 10.09
CA ASN A 50 -18.33 27.69 9.08
C ASN A 50 -18.49 26.50 8.15
N PRO A 51 -19.71 25.95 7.94
CA PRO A 51 -19.97 24.76 7.11
C PRO A 51 -19.41 24.82 5.67
N VAL A 52 -19.16 26.03 5.16
CA VAL A 52 -18.54 26.26 3.84
C VAL A 52 -17.06 25.82 3.84
N PHE A 53 -16.35 25.97 4.95
CA PHE A 53 -14.91 25.72 5.04
C PHE A 53 -14.54 24.43 5.74
N GLY A 54 -15.45 23.80 6.47
CA GLY A 54 -15.19 22.60 7.22
C GLY A 54 -16.44 21.80 7.53
N SER A 55 -16.25 20.59 8.03
CA SER A 55 -17.32 19.71 8.45
C SER A 55 -16.92 18.93 9.70
N TYR A 56 -17.84 18.23 10.30
CA TYR A 56 -17.66 17.43 11.52
C TYR A 56 -18.25 16.03 11.36
N PRO A 57 -17.78 15.04 12.13
CA PRO A 57 -18.13 13.64 11.95
C PRO A 57 -19.61 13.32 11.83
N SER A 58 -20.47 13.94 12.66
CA SER A 58 -21.91 13.67 12.60
C SER A 58 -22.58 14.20 11.31
N ALA A 59 -22.16 15.37 10.80
CA ALA A 59 -22.66 15.89 9.52
C ALA A 59 -22.20 15.03 8.35
N ILE A 60 -20.96 14.52 8.38
CA ILE A 60 -20.43 13.59 7.38
C ILE A 60 -21.20 12.28 7.40
N ALA A 61 -21.54 11.74 8.59
CA ALA A 61 -22.34 10.52 8.73
C ALA A 61 -23.75 10.69 8.17
N GLU A 62 -24.39 11.86 8.38
CA GLU A 62 -25.69 12.17 7.79
C GLU A 62 -25.61 12.26 6.26
N ALA A 63 -24.62 12.97 5.71
CA ALA A 63 -24.38 13.07 4.28
C ALA A 63 -24.08 11.68 3.65
N PHE A 64 -23.29 10.83 4.35
CA PHE A 64 -23.06 9.45 3.94
C PHE A 64 -24.37 8.67 3.80
N TRP A 65 -25.25 8.78 4.81
CA TRP A 65 -26.53 8.09 4.79
C TRP A 65 -27.46 8.55 3.66
N GLN A 66 -27.49 9.85 3.39
CA GLN A 66 -28.25 10.42 2.27
C GLN A 66 -27.73 9.94 0.92
N LEU A 67 -26.40 9.96 0.71
CA LEU A 67 -25.77 9.43 -0.52
C LEU A 67 -25.96 7.94 -0.67
N ALA A 68 -25.90 7.16 0.41
CA ALA A 68 -26.13 5.73 0.38
C ALA A 68 -27.59 5.39 0.02
N ARG A 69 -28.56 6.07 0.64
CA ARG A 69 -29.98 5.86 0.36
C ARG A 69 -30.39 6.27 -1.06
N SER A 70 -29.78 7.31 -1.61
CA SER A 70 -30.03 7.73 -2.99
C SER A 70 -29.43 6.81 -4.04
N GLY A 71 -28.60 5.82 -3.64
CA GLY A 71 -27.86 4.93 -4.53
C GLY A 71 -26.65 5.59 -5.22
N LYS A 72 -26.48 6.91 -5.10
CA LYS A 72 -25.38 7.65 -5.74
C LYS A 72 -24.01 7.19 -5.28
N LEU A 73 -23.85 6.86 -3.98
CA LEU A 73 -22.59 6.38 -3.43
C LEU A 73 -22.21 5.02 -4.02
N GLY A 74 -23.17 4.11 -4.15
CA GLY A 74 -22.93 2.77 -4.71
C GLY A 74 -22.52 2.81 -6.18
N THR A 75 -23.21 3.64 -6.99
CA THR A 75 -22.86 3.81 -8.41
C THR A 75 -21.50 4.45 -8.57
N ALA A 76 -21.20 5.52 -7.82
CA ALA A 76 -19.90 6.17 -7.85
C ALA A 76 -18.76 5.23 -7.41
N LEU A 77 -18.99 4.42 -6.37
CA LEU A 77 -18.01 3.42 -5.91
C LEU A 77 -17.71 2.39 -7.02
N LEU A 78 -18.73 1.86 -7.69
CA LEU A 78 -18.56 0.91 -8.79
C LEU A 78 -17.82 1.54 -9.99
N ASP A 79 -18.12 2.80 -10.31
CA ASP A 79 -17.45 3.54 -11.38
C ASP A 79 -15.97 3.81 -11.09
N SER A 80 -15.60 3.91 -9.81
CA SER A 80 -14.20 4.01 -9.37
C SER A 80 -13.52 2.64 -9.31
N LEU A 81 -14.19 1.62 -8.77
CA LEU A 81 -13.58 0.30 -8.57
C LEU A 81 -13.26 -0.44 -9.87
N ARG A 82 -14.11 -0.33 -10.89
CA ARG A 82 -13.89 -1.02 -12.19
C ARG A 82 -12.55 -0.63 -12.84
N PRO A 83 -12.26 0.66 -13.12
CA PRO A 83 -10.98 1.06 -13.69
C PRO A 83 -9.82 0.82 -12.71
N PHE A 84 -10.04 0.93 -11.39
CA PHE A 84 -9.05 0.63 -10.38
C PHE A 84 -8.56 -0.82 -10.47
N PHE A 85 -9.47 -1.79 -10.37
CA PHE A 85 -9.07 -3.21 -10.40
C PHE A 85 -8.46 -3.62 -11.74
N LEU A 86 -8.95 -3.08 -12.86
CA LEU A 86 -8.37 -3.37 -14.16
C LEU A 86 -6.95 -2.78 -14.28
N GLY A 87 -6.77 -1.51 -13.97
CA GLY A 87 -5.47 -0.83 -14.06
C GLY A 87 -4.44 -1.43 -13.10
N TYR A 88 -4.85 -1.68 -11.86
CA TYR A 88 -4.02 -2.30 -10.85
C TYR A 88 -3.68 -3.76 -11.16
N GLY A 89 -4.64 -4.54 -11.63
CA GLY A 89 -4.45 -5.92 -12.08
C GLY A 89 -3.47 -6.01 -13.26
N LEU A 90 -3.59 -5.11 -14.25
CA LEU A 90 -2.64 -5.00 -15.35
C LEU A 90 -1.24 -4.60 -14.86
N ALA A 91 -1.14 -3.73 -13.86
CA ALA A 91 0.12 -3.34 -13.27
C ALA A 91 0.83 -4.53 -12.58
N ILE A 92 0.10 -5.40 -11.91
CA ILE A 92 0.64 -6.64 -11.34
C ILE A 92 1.06 -7.60 -12.46
N LEU A 93 0.18 -7.83 -13.44
CA LEU A 93 0.39 -8.77 -14.54
C LEU A 93 1.62 -8.42 -15.39
N ILE A 94 1.92 -7.13 -15.55
CA ILE A 94 3.05 -6.64 -16.34
C ILE A 94 4.26 -6.34 -15.44
N GLY A 95 4.07 -5.67 -14.31
CA GLY A 95 5.14 -5.22 -13.43
C GLY A 95 5.93 -6.36 -12.79
N VAL A 96 5.25 -7.45 -12.37
CA VAL A 96 5.92 -8.61 -11.79
C VAL A 96 6.81 -9.32 -12.83
N PRO A 97 6.32 -9.75 -14.01
CA PRO A 97 7.18 -10.37 -15.03
C PRO A 97 8.32 -9.47 -15.49
N VAL A 98 8.06 -8.18 -15.71
CA VAL A 98 9.11 -7.23 -16.11
C VAL A 98 10.18 -7.11 -15.04
N GLY A 99 9.80 -6.97 -13.76
CA GLY A 99 10.74 -6.91 -12.65
C GLY A 99 11.56 -8.20 -12.50
N LEU A 100 10.94 -9.38 -12.68
CA LEU A 100 11.64 -10.66 -12.68
C LEU A 100 12.67 -10.75 -13.81
N ILE A 101 12.33 -10.29 -15.02
CA ILE A 101 13.22 -10.31 -16.19
C ILE A 101 14.40 -9.36 -15.97
N ILE A 102 14.14 -8.13 -15.51
CA ILE A 102 15.19 -7.14 -15.23
C ILE A 102 16.17 -7.70 -14.18
N GLY A 103 15.65 -8.18 -13.05
CA GLY A 103 16.50 -8.72 -11.97
C GLY A 103 17.26 -10.00 -12.35
N ARG A 104 16.74 -10.79 -13.30
CA ARG A 104 17.36 -12.04 -13.74
C ARG A 104 18.46 -11.85 -14.78
N PHE A 105 18.33 -10.89 -15.69
CA PHE A 105 19.21 -10.70 -16.84
C PHE A 105 19.94 -9.37 -16.78
N ARG A 106 21.23 -9.40 -16.50
CA ARG A 106 22.09 -8.20 -16.38
C ARG A 106 22.09 -7.30 -17.63
N THR A 107 21.95 -7.92 -18.81
CA THR A 107 21.81 -7.18 -20.09
C THR A 107 20.50 -6.39 -20.16
N VAL A 108 19.41 -6.96 -19.67
CA VAL A 108 18.10 -6.30 -19.62
C VAL A 108 18.11 -5.19 -18.58
N GLU A 109 18.69 -5.45 -17.42
CA GLU A 109 18.91 -4.44 -16.37
C GLU A 109 19.68 -3.22 -16.92
N ALA A 110 20.79 -3.44 -17.60
CA ALA A 110 21.60 -2.38 -18.18
C ALA A 110 20.85 -1.61 -19.29
N ALA A 111 19.98 -2.31 -20.05
CA ALA A 111 19.26 -1.71 -21.17
C ALA A 111 18.05 -0.87 -20.73
N ILE A 112 17.23 -1.38 -19.76
CA ILE A 112 15.94 -0.76 -19.43
C ILE A 112 15.81 -0.30 -17.97
N GLY A 113 16.72 -0.69 -17.07
CA GLY A 113 16.64 -0.35 -15.64
C GLY A 113 16.56 1.15 -15.39
N ILE A 114 17.35 1.96 -16.15
CA ILE A 114 17.34 3.41 -16.02
C ILE A 114 15.97 4.00 -16.39
N TYR A 115 15.29 3.46 -17.43
CA TYR A 115 13.98 3.97 -17.84
C TYR A 115 12.89 3.62 -16.83
N ILE A 116 12.95 2.45 -16.20
CA ILE A 116 12.02 2.06 -15.13
C ILE A 116 12.21 2.97 -13.91
N THR A 117 13.46 3.24 -13.52
CA THR A 117 13.77 4.14 -12.40
C THR A 117 13.35 5.59 -12.70
N ALA A 118 13.60 6.07 -13.92
CA ALA A 118 13.16 7.38 -14.36
C ALA A 118 11.62 7.50 -14.39
N GLY A 119 10.93 6.46 -14.89
CA GLY A 119 9.46 6.39 -14.88
C GLY A 119 8.87 6.41 -13.46
N TYR A 120 9.54 5.76 -12.51
CA TYR A 120 9.14 5.81 -11.10
C TYR A 120 9.31 7.18 -10.46
N ALA A 121 10.39 7.89 -10.82
CA ALA A 121 10.71 9.23 -10.29
C ALA A 121 9.90 10.34 -10.97
N MET A 122 9.34 10.07 -12.15
CA MET A 122 8.59 11.07 -12.91
C MET A 122 7.29 11.45 -12.19
N PRO A 123 6.91 12.74 -12.17
CA PRO A 123 5.62 13.18 -11.63
C PRO A 123 4.48 12.77 -12.57
N LEU A 124 4.04 11.49 -12.48
CA LEU A 124 3.04 10.90 -13.37
C LEU A 124 1.71 11.67 -13.42
N VAL A 125 1.38 12.39 -12.32
CA VAL A 125 0.20 13.26 -12.26
C VAL A 125 0.23 14.32 -13.36
N ALA A 126 1.42 14.83 -13.70
CA ALA A 126 1.58 15.84 -14.76
C ALA A 126 1.27 15.30 -16.16
N LEU A 127 1.29 13.96 -16.34
CA LEU A 127 0.93 13.32 -17.62
C LEU A 127 -0.58 13.13 -17.80
N VAL A 128 -1.39 13.28 -16.74
CA VAL A 128 -2.83 12.99 -16.81
C VAL A 128 -3.53 13.81 -17.89
N PRO A 129 -3.29 15.13 -18.06
CA PRO A 129 -3.89 15.89 -19.16
C PRO A 129 -3.54 15.33 -20.54
N LEU A 130 -2.30 14.88 -20.73
CA LEU A 130 -1.84 14.27 -21.97
C LEU A 130 -2.53 12.93 -22.24
N LEU A 131 -2.69 12.12 -21.18
CA LEU A 131 -3.43 10.86 -21.28
C LEU A 131 -4.91 11.10 -21.60
N VAL A 132 -5.51 12.14 -21.05
CA VAL A 132 -6.88 12.56 -21.40
C VAL A 132 -6.97 12.96 -22.86
N LEU A 133 -5.96 13.67 -23.39
CA LEU A 133 -5.92 14.05 -24.80
C LEU A 133 -5.83 12.83 -25.72
N TRP A 134 -5.06 11.81 -25.37
CA TRP A 134 -4.86 10.61 -26.19
C TRP A 134 -5.96 9.57 -26.07
N LEU A 135 -6.49 9.36 -24.85
CA LEU A 135 -7.42 8.28 -24.54
C LEU A 135 -8.88 8.78 -24.40
N GLY A 136 -9.06 10.10 -24.41
CA GLY A 136 -10.37 10.73 -24.16
C GLY A 136 -10.76 10.71 -22.68
N LEU A 137 -11.89 11.36 -22.40
CA LEU A 137 -12.51 11.36 -21.07
C LEU A 137 -13.24 10.03 -20.86
N GLY A 138 -12.96 9.34 -19.74
CA GLY A 138 -13.74 8.15 -19.37
C GLY A 138 -12.92 7.01 -18.78
N PHE A 139 -13.35 5.78 -19.08
CA PHE A 139 -12.82 4.57 -18.47
C PHE A 139 -11.33 4.31 -18.80
N ALA A 140 -10.94 4.50 -20.07
CA ALA A 140 -9.61 4.15 -20.54
C ALA A 140 -8.50 4.97 -19.85
N VAL A 141 -8.69 6.28 -19.71
CA VAL A 141 -7.73 7.15 -19.04
C VAL A 141 -7.61 6.82 -17.56
N LYS A 142 -8.72 6.50 -16.87
CA LYS A 142 -8.69 6.05 -15.47
C LYS A 142 -7.84 4.79 -15.30
N VAL A 143 -8.04 3.79 -16.16
CA VAL A 143 -7.25 2.55 -16.19
C VAL A 143 -5.77 2.86 -16.44
N ALA A 144 -5.46 3.70 -17.41
CA ALA A 144 -4.08 4.04 -17.76
C ALA A 144 -3.33 4.75 -16.62
N VAL A 145 -3.98 5.71 -15.94
CA VAL A 145 -3.39 6.43 -14.81
C VAL A 145 -3.12 5.49 -13.64
N VAL A 146 -4.10 4.64 -13.27
CA VAL A 146 -3.94 3.64 -12.22
C VAL A 146 -2.83 2.65 -12.56
N PHE A 147 -2.79 2.16 -13.82
CA PHE A 147 -1.74 1.28 -14.30
C PHE A 147 -0.35 1.92 -14.18
N LEU A 148 -0.16 3.11 -14.72
CA LEU A 148 1.14 3.78 -14.74
C LEU A 148 1.66 4.09 -13.33
N MET A 149 0.81 4.54 -12.42
CA MET A 149 1.23 4.84 -11.05
C MET A 149 1.51 3.58 -10.21
N SER A 150 1.00 2.42 -10.63
CA SER A 150 1.15 1.15 -9.92
C SER A 150 2.24 0.25 -10.47
N VAL A 151 2.51 0.26 -11.78
CA VAL A 151 3.43 -0.67 -12.44
C VAL A 151 4.88 -0.49 -11.99
N PHE A 152 5.34 0.75 -11.85
CA PHE A 152 6.73 1.03 -11.47
C PHE A 152 7.10 0.54 -10.07
N PRO A 153 6.34 0.83 -8.99
CA PRO A 153 6.65 0.31 -7.66
C PRO A 153 6.63 -1.22 -7.61
N ILE A 154 5.70 -1.88 -8.32
CA ILE A 154 5.65 -3.35 -8.41
C ILE A 154 6.89 -3.88 -9.12
N CYS A 155 7.24 -3.30 -10.27
CA CYS A 155 8.40 -3.70 -11.07
C CYS A 155 9.70 -3.56 -10.27
N ILE A 156 9.93 -2.40 -9.63
CA ILE A 156 11.15 -2.11 -8.88
C ILE A 156 11.29 -3.03 -7.67
N ASN A 157 10.23 -3.22 -6.89
CA ASN A 157 10.30 -4.12 -5.73
C ASN A 157 10.55 -5.57 -6.17
N THR A 158 9.93 -6.02 -7.26
CA THR A 158 10.18 -7.35 -7.83
C THR A 158 11.63 -7.48 -8.30
N TRP A 159 12.15 -6.48 -9.02
CA TRP A 159 13.56 -6.45 -9.44
C TRP A 159 14.52 -6.51 -8.24
N LEU A 160 14.30 -5.67 -7.23
CA LEU A 160 15.09 -5.70 -5.99
C LEU A 160 15.03 -7.09 -5.32
N GLY A 161 13.86 -7.71 -5.28
CA GLY A 161 13.69 -9.05 -4.72
C GLY A 161 14.53 -10.10 -5.45
N VAL A 162 14.59 -10.05 -6.79
CA VAL A 162 15.43 -10.99 -7.56
C VAL A 162 16.91 -10.77 -7.29
N THR A 163 17.35 -9.50 -7.22
CA THR A 163 18.77 -9.17 -6.96
C THR A 163 19.19 -9.48 -5.53
N ALA A 164 18.26 -9.49 -4.58
CA ALA A 164 18.49 -9.85 -3.18
C ALA A 164 18.64 -11.37 -2.94
N VAL A 165 18.31 -12.23 -3.93
CA VAL A 165 18.46 -13.70 -3.76
C VAL A 165 19.94 -14.04 -3.55
N PRO A 166 20.31 -14.76 -2.44
CA PRO A 166 21.67 -15.16 -2.19
C PRO A 166 22.26 -15.99 -3.33
N LYS A 167 23.43 -15.60 -3.82
CA LYS A 167 24.13 -16.31 -4.92
C LYS A 167 24.40 -17.77 -4.58
N THR A 168 24.67 -18.06 -3.30
CA THR A 168 24.89 -19.42 -2.79
C THR A 168 23.71 -20.34 -3.08
N LEU A 169 22.47 -19.88 -2.95
CA LEU A 169 21.29 -20.68 -3.30
C LEU A 169 21.23 -21.02 -4.79
N ILE A 170 21.62 -20.06 -5.64
CA ILE A 170 21.67 -20.27 -7.09
C ILE A 170 22.79 -21.24 -7.45
N GLU A 171 23.95 -21.15 -6.78
CA GLU A 171 25.09 -22.05 -6.97
C GLU A 171 24.76 -23.48 -6.55
N VAL A 172 24.06 -23.67 -5.43
CA VAL A 172 23.54 -24.99 -5.02
C VAL A 172 22.64 -25.56 -6.11
N GLY A 173 21.69 -24.80 -6.65
CA GLY A 173 20.86 -25.27 -7.75
C GLY A 173 21.65 -25.67 -8.98
N LYS A 174 22.72 -24.95 -9.32
CA LYS A 174 23.63 -25.32 -10.45
C LYS A 174 24.46 -26.55 -10.15
N SER A 175 24.92 -26.74 -8.92
CA SER A 175 25.69 -27.94 -8.51
C SER A 175 24.89 -29.22 -8.66
N PHE A 176 23.55 -29.14 -8.51
CA PHE A 176 22.64 -30.23 -8.83
C PHE A 176 22.27 -30.32 -10.32
N VAL A 177 22.95 -29.57 -11.20
CA VAL A 177 22.70 -29.55 -12.65
C VAL A 177 21.23 -29.21 -12.97
N ALA A 178 20.56 -28.39 -12.08
CA ALA A 178 19.19 -28.03 -12.27
C ALA A 178 19.03 -27.04 -13.46
N PRO A 179 18.07 -27.27 -14.35
CA PRO A 179 17.81 -26.34 -15.45
C PRO A 179 17.35 -24.97 -14.94
N ASN A 180 17.63 -23.91 -15.73
CA ASN A 180 17.33 -22.54 -15.35
C ASN A 180 15.85 -22.32 -14.96
N SER A 181 14.92 -23.04 -15.56
CA SER A 181 13.48 -22.99 -15.25
C SER A 181 13.17 -23.51 -13.84
N VAL A 182 13.89 -24.53 -13.38
CA VAL A 182 13.76 -25.08 -12.03
C VAL A 182 14.36 -24.11 -11.01
N ILE A 183 15.55 -23.54 -11.29
CA ILE A 183 16.18 -22.52 -10.46
C ILE A 183 15.23 -21.31 -10.31
N LEU A 184 14.62 -20.85 -11.42
CA LEU A 184 13.66 -19.74 -11.38
C LEU A 184 12.44 -20.08 -10.51
N ARG A 185 11.80 -21.23 -10.72
CA ARG A 185 10.53 -21.59 -10.08
C ARG A 185 10.69 -22.03 -8.62
N ARG A 186 11.79 -22.71 -8.27
CA ARG A 186 11.98 -23.30 -6.93
C ARG A 186 12.90 -22.52 -6.02
N ILE A 187 13.71 -21.58 -6.56
CA ILE A 187 14.65 -20.79 -5.77
C ILE A 187 14.31 -19.31 -5.90
N ILE A 188 14.40 -18.74 -7.11
CA ILE A 188 14.29 -17.30 -7.30
C ILE A 188 12.87 -16.81 -6.96
N LEU A 189 11.84 -17.40 -7.57
CA LEU A 189 10.47 -16.94 -7.41
C LEU A 189 9.99 -17.00 -5.95
N PRO A 190 10.18 -18.12 -5.20
CA PRO A 190 9.81 -18.16 -3.79
C PRO A 190 10.59 -17.17 -2.92
N ALA A 191 11.89 -16.99 -3.18
CA ALA A 191 12.71 -16.02 -2.44
C ALA A 191 12.36 -14.57 -2.77
N THR A 192 11.87 -14.30 -3.99
CA THR A 192 11.44 -12.96 -4.42
C THR A 192 10.01 -12.61 -3.95
N LEU A 193 9.20 -13.60 -3.61
CA LEU A 193 7.78 -13.42 -3.31
C LEU A 193 7.48 -12.35 -2.25
N PRO A 194 8.24 -12.25 -1.14
CA PRO A 194 8.09 -11.19 -0.16
C PRO A 194 8.20 -9.78 -0.75
N TYR A 195 9.18 -9.59 -1.63
CA TYR A 195 9.42 -8.32 -2.30
C TYR A 195 8.31 -8.00 -3.30
N ILE A 196 7.81 -9.02 -4.03
CA ILE A 196 6.64 -8.88 -4.91
C ILE A 196 5.44 -8.39 -4.09
N MET A 197 5.15 -9.04 -2.96
CA MET A 197 4.03 -8.65 -2.10
C MET A 197 4.20 -7.26 -1.49
N ALA A 198 5.42 -6.89 -1.10
CA ALA A 198 5.74 -5.53 -0.64
C ALA A 198 5.49 -4.49 -1.76
N GLY A 199 5.90 -4.79 -2.99
CA GLY A 199 5.65 -3.94 -4.17
C GLY A 199 4.15 -3.79 -4.47
N ILE A 200 3.40 -4.88 -4.43
CA ILE A 200 1.94 -4.91 -4.60
C ILE A 200 1.28 -4.05 -3.50
N ARG A 201 1.66 -4.22 -2.25
CA ARG A 201 1.12 -3.44 -1.12
C ARG A 201 1.43 -1.95 -1.24
N LEU A 202 2.66 -1.58 -1.59
CA LEU A 202 3.05 -0.18 -1.82
C LEU A 202 2.25 0.45 -2.97
N ALA A 203 1.98 -0.31 -4.01
CA ALA A 203 1.26 0.15 -5.18
C ALA A 203 -0.23 0.40 -4.92
N VAL A 204 -0.88 -0.27 -3.94
CA VAL A 204 -2.30 -0.05 -3.60
C VAL A 204 -2.57 1.41 -3.23
N GLY A 205 -1.77 1.98 -2.33
CA GLY A 205 -1.95 3.37 -1.92
C GLY A 205 -1.81 4.33 -3.10
N ARG A 206 -0.82 4.10 -3.97
CA ARG A 206 -0.63 4.88 -5.19
C ARG A 206 -1.77 4.70 -6.19
N ALA A 207 -2.30 3.49 -6.32
CA ALA A 207 -3.44 3.18 -7.19
C ALA A 207 -4.72 3.92 -6.77
N VAL A 208 -5.00 3.98 -5.46
CA VAL A 208 -6.14 4.74 -4.92
C VAL A 208 -5.99 6.23 -5.22
N VAL A 209 -4.81 6.80 -4.98
CA VAL A 209 -4.53 8.20 -5.32
C VAL A 209 -4.64 8.44 -6.83
N ALA A 210 -4.09 7.54 -7.64
CA ALA A 210 -4.16 7.59 -9.10
C ALA A 210 -5.60 7.64 -9.62
N MET A 211 -6.46 6.80 -9.05
CA MET A 211 -7.87 6.74 -9.40
C MET A 211 -8.58 8.06 -9.13
N VAL A 212 -8.38 8.63 -7.94
CA VAL A 212 -8.98 9.92 -7.56
C VAL A 212 -8.49 11.05 -8.47
N ILE A 213 -7.18 11.09 -8.75
CA ILE A 213 -6.60 12.08 -9.65
C ILE A 213 -7.21 11.96 -11.05
N ALA A 214 -7.29 10.75 -11.62
CA ALA A 214 -7.90 10.53 -12.91
C ALA A 214 -9.37 11.01 -12.94
N GLU A 215 -10.12 10.76 -11.86
CA GLU A 215 -11.50 11.22 -11.73
C GLU A 215 -11.62 12.74 -11.60
N PHE A 216 -10.67 13.41 -10.97
CA PHE A 216 -10.63 14.88 -10.90
C PHE A 216 -10.48 15.50 -12.28
N PHE A 217 -9.67 14.92 -13.14
CA PHE A 217 -9.48 15.43 -14.51
C PHE A 217 -10.65 15.07 -15.45
N THR A 218 -11.36 13.99 -15.17
CA THR A 218 -12.49 13.59 -16.02
C THR A 218 -13.83 14.15 -15.52
N SER A 219 -14.00 14.35 -14.21
CA SER A 219 -15.19 14.92 -13.52
C SER A 219 -16.55 14.35 -13.94
N ILE A 220 -16.58 13.15 -14.58
CA ILE A 220 -17.80 12.58 -15.18
C ILE A 220 -18.48 11.62 -14.22
N SER A 221 -17.71 10.76 -13.53
CA SER A 221 -18.26 9.72 -12.67
C SER A 221 -17.21 9.24 -11.66
N GLY A 222 -17.69 8.60 -10.58
CA GLY A 222 -16.87 8.01 -9.54
C GLY A 222 -16.84 8.84 -8.26
N LEU A 223 -16.08 8.37 -7.28
CA LEU A 223 -15.95 9.01 -5.97
C LEU A 223 -15.29 10.40 -6.08
N GLY A 224 -14.30 10.54 -6.95
CA GLY A 224 -13.62 11.81 -7.20
C GLY A 224 -14.55 12.86 -7.83
N ALA A 225 -15.51 12.45 -8.66
CA ALA A 225 -16.51 13.36 -9.22
C ALA A 225 -17.43 13.91 -8.12
N ILE A 226 -17.81 13.11 -7.12
CA ILE A 226 -18.57 13.60 -5.97
C ILE A 226 -17.74 14.62 -5.19
N ILE A 227 -16.44 14.39 -4.97
CA ILE A 227 -15.54 15.32 -4.27
C ILE A 227 -15.54 16.67 -4.99
N ILE A 228 -15.26 16.68 -6.30
CA ILE A 228 -15.18 17.92 -7.10
C ILE A 228 -16.52 18.67 -7.12
N THR A 229 -17.62 17.94 -7.34
CA THR A 229 -18.95 18.56 -7.41
C THR A 229 -19.34 19.16 -6.07
N SER A 230 -19.11 18.45 -4.97
CA SER A 230 -19.41 18.96 -3.63
C SER A 230 -18.51 20.13 -3.25
N ALA A 231 -17.22 20.10 -3.63
CA ALA A 231 -16.30 21.22 -3.42
C ALA A 231 -16.77 22.48 -4.16
N ASN A 232 -17.21 22.36 -5.42
CA ASN A 232 -17.72 23.48 -6.21
C ASN A 232 -19.05 24.05 -5.66
N ASN A 233 -19.81 23.22 -4.93
CA ASN A 233 -21.06 23.63 -4.29
C ASN A 233 -20.85 24.08 -2.82
N PHE A 234 -19.61 24.09 -2.33
CA PHE A 234 -19.29 24.38 -0.93
C PHE A 234 -19.99 23.45 0.08
N ASP A 235 -20.35 22.24 -0.35
CA ASP A 235 -20.92 21.19 0.51
C ASP A 235 -19.80 20.31 1.05
N THR A 236 -19.18 20.79 2.11
CA THR A 236 -18.02 20.12 2.71
C THR A 236 -18.39 18.79 3.36
N ALA A 237 -19.59 18.65 3.93
CA ALA A 237 -20.03 17.40 4.52
C ALA A 237 -20.09 16.28 3.47
N THR A 238 -20.75 16.52 2.34
CA THR A 238 -20.82 15.58 1.21
C THR A 238 -19.45 15.33 0.58
N MET A 239 -18.56 16.33 0.52
CA MET A 239 -17.20 16.18 0.00
C MET A 239 -16.35 15.19 0.83
N PHE A 240 -16.51 15.17 2.15
CA PHE A 240 -15.76 14.25 3.02
C PHE A 240 -16.23 12.79 2.90
N VAL A 241 -17.45 12.53 2.49
CA VAL A 241 -17.98 11.16 2.37
C VAL A 241 -17.13 10.26 1.47
N PRO A 242 -16.85 10.61 0.20
CA PRO A 242 -15.97 9.81 -0.65
C PRO A 242 -14.56 9.67 -0.08
N ILE A 243 -14.02 10.69 0.60
CA ILE A 243 -12.68 10.64 1.22
C ILE A 243 -12.65 9.54 2.29
N VAL A 244 -13.67 9.48 3.15
CA VAL A 244 -13.78 8.43 4.17
C VAL A 244 -13.94 7.06 3.52
N VAL A 245 -14.77 6.94 2.48
CA VAL A 245 -14.95 5.68 1.72
C VAL A 245 -13.64 5.21 1.11
N LEU A 246 -12.87 6.12 0.50
CA LEU A 246 -11.56 5.83 -0.08
C LEU A 246 -10.55 5.37 0.98
N MET A 247 -10.55 6.00 2.15
CA MET A 247 -9.71 5.62 3.27
C MET A 247 -10.05 4.19 3.75
N VAL A 248 -11.32 3.89 3.97
CA VAL A 248 -11.77 2.54 4.37
C VAL A 248 -11.44 1.51 3.30
N MET A 249 -11.64 1.85 2.02
CA MET A 249 -11.28 1.01 0.89
C MET A 249 -9.77 0.73 0.85
N ALA A 250 -8.92 1.74 0.99
CA ALA A 250 -7.46 1.58 0.99
C ALA A 250 -6.99 0.69 2.15
N ILE A 251 -7.55 0.88 3.35
CA ILE A 251 -7.28 0.04 4.52
C ILE A 251 -7.72 -1.41 4.25
N GLY A 252 -8.95 -1.61 3.76
CA GLY A 252 -9.49 -2.93 3.44
C GLY A 252 -8.65 -3.67 2.39
N LEU A 253 -8.22 -2.99 1.33
CA LEU A 253 -7.33 -3.54 0.31
C LEU A 253 -5.96 -3.94 0.88
N ASN A 254 -5.37 -3.12 1.77
CA ASN A 254 -4.12 -3.48 2.44
C ASN A 254 -4.27 -4.72 3.32
N TYR A 255 -5.36 -4.85 4.07
CA TYR A 255 -5.67 -6.06 4.85
C TYR A 255 -5.86 -7.28 3.95
N LEU A 256 -6.57 -7.13 2.83
CA LEU A 256 -6.78 -8.20 1.85
C LEU A 256 -5.45 -8.69 1.27
N ILE A 257 -4.58 -7.77 0.85
CA ILE A 257 -3.25 -8.12 0.33
C ILE A 257 -2.42 -8.82 1.41
N GLY A 258 -2.44 -8.33 2.66
CA GLY A 258 -1.78 -9.00 3.77
C GLY A 258 -2.33 -10.40 4.07
N ALA A 259 -3.63 -10.65 3.86
CA ALA A 259 -4.20 -11.98 3.97
C ALA A 259 -3.73 -12.91 2.83
N ILE A 260 -3.69 -12.40 1.60
CA ILE A 260 -3.16 -13.12 0.43
C ILE A 260 -1.68 -13.45 0.64
N GLU A 261 -0.88 -12.50 1.15
CA GLU A 261 0.54 -12.70 1.44
C GLU A 261 0.76 -13.85 2.43
N ARG A 262 0.02 -13.88 3.54
CA ARG A 262 0.10 -14.99 4.52
C ARG A 262 -0.28 -16.35 3.91
N TRP A 263 -1.18 -16.37 2.95
CA TRP A 263 -1.56 -17.60 2.25
C TRP A 263 -0.53 -18.04 1.22
N VAL A 264 0.09 -17.09 0.50
CA VAL A 264 1.04 -17.37 -0.60
C VAL A 264 2.48 -17.57 -0.08
N ALA A 265 2.84 -16.93 1.05
CA ALA A 265 4.18 -17.00 1.65
C ALA A 265 4.11 -17.32 3.16
N PRO A 266 3.58 -18.51 3.56
CA PRO A 266 3.39 -18.83 4.98
C PRO A 266 4.71 -18.92 5.77
N TRP A 267 5.83 -19.25 5.10
CA TRP A 267 7.16 -19.32 5.73
C TRP A 267 7.68 -17.99 6.27
N GLN A 268 7.16 -16.85 5.82
CA GLN A 268 7.58 -15.55 6.34
C GLN A 268 7.16 -15.31 7.79
N ALA A 269 5.98 -15.79 8.17
CA ALA A 269 5.49 -15.68 9.54
C ALA A 269 6.37 -16.46 10.53
N GLU A 270 6.96 -17.59 10.09
CA GLU A 270 7.86 -18.40 10.90
C GLU A 270 9.23 -17.75 11.11
N ILE A 271 9.70 -16.94 10.15
CA ILE A 271 10.98 -16.22 10.27
C ILE A 271 10.81 -15.01 11.21
N ALA A 272 9.72 -14.26 11.08
CA ALA A 272 9.43 -13.08 11.92
C ALA A 272 9.17 -13.45 13.39
N GLY A 273 8.58 -14.62 13.68
CA GLY A 273 8.35 -15.11 15.05
C GLY A 273 9.57 -15.74 15.75
N ARG A 274 10.74 -15.81 15.07
CA ARG A 274 12.00 -16.29 15.67
C ARG A 274 12.87 -15.17 16.23
N ASP A 275 12.56 -13.92 15.88
CA ASP A 275 13.34 -12.74 16.30
C ASP A 275 12.68 -11.99 17.50
N GLU A 276 11.56 -12.52 18.04
CA GLU A 276 10.91 -12.08 19.28
C GLU A 276 11.21 -13.07 20.44
#